data_a6de9815533b1e2f598832cc4dd96298
#
_entry.id   a6de9815533b1e2f598832cc4dd96298
#
_cell.length_a   1.000
_cell.length_b   1.000
_cell.length_c   1.000
_cell.angle_alpha   90.00
_cell.angle_beta   90.00
_cell.angle_gamma   90.00
#
_symmetry.space_group_name_H-M   'P 1'
#
loop_
_entity.id
_entity.type
_entity.pdbx_description
1 polymer ?
#
loop_
_entity_poly.entity_id
_entity_poly.type
_entity_poly.pdbx_seq_one_letter_code
_entity_poly.pdbx_strand_id
1 'polypeptide(L)'
;MKAYVSVNITKGWDTWNEMAEDLNSEMVSVAGMQFIYKGCDMDEKKVHMILEFESMEKGGEWLTRPDILQKRIEAGADVEST
;
A
#
# COMPACT_ATOMS: atom_id res chain seq x y z
N MET A 1 14.36 7.50 2.68
CA MET A 1 14.09 6.69 3.88
C MET A 1 13.29 5.44 3.51
N LYS A 2 13.72 4.30 3.99
CA LYS A 2 13.05 3.03 3.73
C LYS A 2 12.29 2.55 4.96
N ALA A 3 11.10 2.00 4.77
CA ALA A 3 10.30 1.47 5.86
C ALA A 3 9.67 0.14 5.46
N TYR A 4 9.63 -0.77 6.41
CA TYR A 4 8.87 -2.01 6.29
C TYR A 4 7.44 -1.73 6.76
N VAL A 5 6.47 -2.14 5.94
CA VAL A 5 5.04 -1.97 6.25
C VAL A 5 4.32 -3.28 5.96
N SER A 6 3.40 -3.65 6.83
CA SER A 6 2.53 -4.80 6.58
C SER A 6 1.07 -4.39 6.73
N VAL A 7 0.19 -5.11 6.05
CA VAL A 7 -1.25 -4.88 6.11
C VAL A 7 -1.98 -6.20 5.91
N ASN A 8 -3.02 -6.43 6.71
CA ASN A 8 -3.88 -7.59 6.52
C ASN A 8 -4.80 -7.34 5.33
N ILE A 9 -5.03 -8.38 4.54
CA ILE A 9 -5.92 -8.32 3.37
C ILE A 9 -6.97 -9.41 3.43
N THR A 10 -8.13 -9.14 2.82
CA THR A 10 -9.30 -10.04 2.87
C THR A 10 -9.75 -10.56 1.51
N LYS A 11 -9.17 -10.06 0.43
CA LYS A 11 -9.57 -10.40 -0.95
C LYS A 11 -8.48 -11.06 -1.77
N GLY A 12 -7.39 -11.46 -1.14
CA GLY A 12 -6.27 -12.14 -1.78
C GLY A 12 -5.27 -11.19 -2.41
N TRP A 13 -4.14 -11.76 -2.78
CA TRP A 13 -2.99 -11.02 -3.31
C TRP A 13 -3.27 -10.34 -4.65
N ASP A 14 -3.91 -11.05 -5.59
CA ASP A 14 -4.09 -10.50 -6.94
C ASP A 14 -4.93 -9.23 -6.91
N THR A 15 -6.00 -9.21 -6.12
CA THR A 15 -6.87 -8.04 -5.97
C THR A 15 -6.11 -6.85 -5.35
N TRP A 16 -5.37 -7.12 -4.27
CA TRP A 16 -4.60 -6.07 -3.62
C TRP A 16 -3.49 -5.54 -4.54
N ASN A 17 -2.77 -6.44 -5.20
CA ASN A 17 -1.65 -6.06 -6.07
C ASN A 17 -2.13 -5.27 -7.29
N GLU A 18 -3.29 -5.60 -7.85
CA GLU A 18 -3.86 -4.84 -8.94
C GLU A 18 -4.11 -3.39 -8.53
N MET A 19 -4.68 -3.19 -7.35
CA MET A 19 -4.86 -1.84 -6.78
C MET A 19 -3.52 -1.12 -6.62
N ALA A 20 -2.53 -1.80 -6.07
CA ALA A 20 -1.20 -1.23 -5.87
C ALA A 20 -0.56 -0.80 -7.19
N GLU A 21 -0.68 -1.62 -8.22
CA GLU A 21 -0.15 -1.30 -9.55
C GLU A 21 -0.90 -0.12 -10.18
N ASP A 22 -2.23 -0.08 -10.04
CA ASP A 22 -3.04 1.02 -10.57
C ASP A 22 -2.70 2.37 -9.92
N LEU A 23 -2.35 2.36 -8.64
CA LEU A 23 -2.01 3.58 -7.90
C LEU A 23 -0.53 3.93 -7.95
N ASN A 24 0.32 3.07 -8.50
CA ASN A 24 1.76 3.24 -8.44
C ASN A 24 2.24 4.56 -9.03
N SER A 25 1.73 4.94 -10.18
CA SER A 25 2.13 6.19 -10.85
C SER A 25 1.86 7.41 -9.99
N GLU A 26 0.66 7.50 -9.42
CA GLU A 26 0.29 8.60 -8.53
C GLU A 26 1.10 8.56 -7.23
N MET A 27 1.31 7.38 -6.69
CA MET A 27 2.11 7.20 -5.48
C MET A 27 3.52 7.77 -5.66
N VAL A 28 4.15 7.47 -6.78
CA VAL A 28 5.49 7.97 -7.08
C VAL A 28 5.49 9.48 -7.30
N SER A 29 4.56 9.99 -8.12
CA SER A 29 4.58 11.40 -8.52
C SER A 29 4.01 12.34 -7.48
N VAL A 30 3.01 11.93 -6.72
CA VAL A 30 2.32 12.77 -5.74
C VAL A 30 2.85 12.57 -4.33
N ALA A 31 3.01 11.31 -3.93
CA ALA A 31 3.41 10.97 -2.56
C ALA A 31 4.92 10.85 -2.36
N GLY A 32 5.70 10.77 -3.44
CA GLY A 32 7.13 10.56 -3.34
C GLY A 32 7.50 9.22 -2.70
N MET A 33 6.71 8.19 -2.99
CA MET A 33 6.92 6.85 -2.47
C MET A 33 7.09 5.86 -3.61
N GLN A 34 7.88 4.80 -3.38
CA GLN A 34 7.95 3.71 -4.34
C GLN A 34 8.13 2.37 -3.63
N PHE A 35 7.64 1.31 -4.25
CA PHE A 35 7.86 -0.04 -3.75
C PHE A 35 9.28 -0.48 -4.06
N ILE A 36 10.02 -0.90 -3.02
CA ILE A 36 11.27 -1.61 -3.19
C ILE A 36 10.96 -3.11 -3.28
N TYR A 37 10.01 -3.56 -2.46
CA TYR A 37 9.56 -4.95 -2.43
C TYR A 37 8.09 -4.99 -2.02
N LYS A 38 7.34 -5.92 -2.60
CA LYS A 38 6.00 -6.27 -2.11
C LYS A 38 5.76 -7.77 -2.34
N GLY A 39 5.12 -8.38 -1.37
CA GLY A 39 4.78 -9.80 -1.41
C GLY A 39 3.76 -10.13 -0.34
N CYS A 40 3.37 -11.38 -0.25
CA CYS A 40 2.40 -11.81 0.75
C CYS A 40 2.78 -13.17 1.34
N ASP A 41 2.13 -13.51 2.46
CA ASP A 41 2.24 -14.82 3.05
C ASP A 41 1.60 -15.86 2.12
N MET A 42 1.92 -17.13 2.33
CA MET A 42 1.40 -18.21 1.49
C MET A 42 -0.12 -18.32 1.52
N ASP A 43 -0.75 -17.91 2.62
CA ASP A 43 -2.20 -17.92 2.76
C ASP A 43 -2.87 -16.66 2.20
N GLU A 44 -2.07 -15.71 1.69
CA GLU A 44 -2.52 -14.44 1.10
C GLU A 44 -3.38 -13.59 2.04
N LYS A 45 -3.11 -13.64 3.33
CA LYS A 45 -3.85 -12.86 4.34
C LYS A 45 -3.11 -11.63 4.82
N LYS A 46 -1.83 -11.53 4.55
CA LYS A 46 -1.00 -10.40 4.95
C LYS A 46 -0.01 -10.04 3.85
N VAL A 47 0.02 -8.77 3.50
CA VAL A 47 0.99 -8.21 2.56
C VAL A 47 2.15 -7.63 3.34
N HIS A 48 3.36 -7.88 2.85
CA HIS A 48 4.59 -7.30 3.38
C HIS A 48 5.22 -6.46 2.28
N MET A 49 5.66 -5.27 2.65
CA MET A 49 6.27 -4.38 1.66
C MET A 49 7.40 -3.56 2.27
N ILE A 50 8.35 -3.19 1.44
CA ILE A 50 9.38 -2.23 1.78
C ILE A 50 9.17 -1.04 0.86
N LEU A 51 9.01 0.14 1.44
CA LEU A 51 8.74 1.37 0.72
C LEU A 51 9.89 2.34 0.92
N GLU A 52 10.25 3.04 -0.15
CA GLU A 52 11.16 4.17 -0.11
C GLU A 52 10.32 5.44 -0.08
N PHE A 53 10.58 6.32 0.90
CA PHE A 53 9.86 7.58 1.09
C PHE A 53 10.80 8.75 0.89
N GLU A 54 10.35 9.78 0.15
CA GLU A 54 11.02 11.09 0.17
C GLU A 54 10.68 11.82 1.46
N SER A 55 9.44 11.67 1.94
CA SER A 55 8.94 12.28 3.16
C SER A 55 7.88 11.38 3.77
N MET A 56 8.04 11.01 5.03
CA MET A 56 7.05 10.20 5.75
C MET A 56 5.74 10.96 5.91
N GLU A 57 5.79 12.26 6.12
CA GLU A 57 4.61 13.10 6.24
C GLU A 57 3.81 13.12 4.94
N LYS A 58 4.47 13.37 3.83
CA LYS A 58 3.84 13.42 2.51
C LYS A 58 3.24 12.06 2.12
N GLY A 59 3.98 10.99 2.37
CA GLY A 59 3.49 9.63 2.12
C GLY A 59 2.28 9.27 2.97
N GLY A 60 2.33 9.61 4.25
CA GLY A 60 1.23 9.36 5.19
C GLY A 60 -0.04 10.12 4.81
N GLU A 61 0.10 11.37 4.39
CA GLU A 61 -1.03 12.18 3.95
C GLU A 61 -1.70 11.58 2.72
N TRP A 62 -0.92 11.12 1.75
CA TRP A 62 -1.47 10.50 0.55
C TRP A 62 -2.19 9.18 0.88
N LEU A 63 -1.60 8.34 1.72
CA LEU A 63 -2.18 7.05 2.10
C LEU A 63 -3.51 7.19 2.84
N THR A 64 -3.72 8.29 3.55
CA THR A 64 -4.94 8.54 4.32
C THR A 64 -5.91 9.48 3.61
N ARG A 65 -5.57 9.94 2.40
CA ARG A 65 -6.48 10.74 1.59
C ARG A 65 -7.75 9.92 1.32
N PRO A 66 -8.95 10.51 1.47
CA PRO A 66 -10.20 9.73 1.40
C PRO A 66 -10.38 8.86 0.16
N ASP A 67 -9.99 9.34 -1.02
CA ASP A 67 -10.09 8.57 -2.26
C ASP A 67 -9.11 7.37 -2.28
N ILE A 68 -7.90 7.58 -1.80
CA ILE A 68 -6.90 6.52 -1.74
C ILE A 68 -7.29 5.48 -0.69
N LEU A 69 -7.73 5.95 0.47
CA LEU A 69 -8.18 5.08 1.55
C LEU A 69 -9.34 4.18 1.08
N GLN A 70 -10.29 4.75 0.36
CA GLN A 70 -11.42 4.00 -0.17
C GLN A 70 -10.96 2.92 -1.16
N LYS A 71 -10.04 3.24 -2.04
CA LYS A 71 -9.50 2.25 -2.99
C LYS A 71 -8.78 1.10 -2.29
N ARG A 72 -8.06 1.41 -1.22
CA ARG A 72 -7.37 0.40 -0.40
C ARG A 72 -8.40 -0.53 0.25
N ILE A 73 -9.45 0.03 0.84
CA ILE A 73 -10.53 -0.75 1.47
C ILE A 73 -11.22 -1.63 0.44
N GLU A 74 -11.56 -1.10 -0.73
CA GLU A 74 -12.20 -1.86 -1.80
C GLU A 74 -11.33 -3.03 -2.28
N ALA A 75 -10.01 -2.88 -2.22
CA ALA A 75 -9.09 -3.95 -2.58
C ALA A 75 -8.86 -4.97 -1.45
N GLY A 76 -9.57 -4.82 -0.35
CA GLY A 76 -9.51 -5.76 0.76
C GLY A 76 -8.48 -5.43 1.83
N ALA A 77 -7.88 -4.25 1.80
CA ALA A 77 -6.93 -3.87 2.84
C ALA A 77 -7.65 -3.55 4.15
N ASP A 78 -7.18 -4.13 5.23
CA ASP A 78 -7.60 -3.75 6.58
C ASP A 78 -6.69 -2.60 7.01
N VAL A 79 -7.13 -1.38 6.73
CA VAL A 79 -6.30 -0.18 6.92
C VAL A 79 -5.99 0.09 8.39
N GLU A 80 -6.76 -0.47 9.32
CA GLU A 80 -6.49 -0.34 10.75
C GLU A 80 -5.32 -1.22 11.19
N SER A 81 -5.00 -2.27 10.41
CA SER A 81 -3.89 -3.18 10.72
C SER A 81 -2.52 -2.68 10.21
N THR A 82 -2.52 -1.60 9.47
CA THR A 82 -1.29 -1.08 8.85
C THR A 82 -0.37 -0.42 9.87
#